data_ab90b600b964a5de91f6531f260d4bc2
#
_entry.id   ab90b600b964a5de91f6531f260d4bc2
#
_cell.length_a   1.000
_cell.length_b   1.000
_cell.length_c   1.000
_cell.angle_alpha   90.00
_cell.angle_beta   90.00
_cell.angle_gamma   90.00
#
_symmetry.space_group_name_H-M   'P 1'
#
loop_
_entity.id
_entity.type
_entity.pdbx_description
1 polymer ?
#
loop_
_entity_poly.entity_id
_entity_poly.type
_entity_poly.pdbx_seq_one_letter_code
_entity_poly.pdbx_strand_id
1 'polypeptide(L)'
;MALSLSGCGAINETLLGAGAGTAVGAGLGAGIGKVAGNTGAGAAIGAVVGGAAGALIGNRMEKQKKELEQQLPEGTQVETVNEGQAIKVVFDSGLLFNTSSSTLSSSSRNDLRKFADNLNKNDDTVLEIIGHTDSSGNDRINDPLSLNRAKSVRDFLEGQGVASVRMKYEGRGSHEPVDTNATAEGKRKNRRVEVFILPSQKMIEEAKAGTLK
;
A
#
# COMPACT_ATOMS: atom_id res chain seq x y z
N MET A 1 53.22 -22.82 38.90
CA MET A 1 52.19 -23.77 38.41
C MET A 1 51.08 -23.00 37.76
N ALA A 2 51.01 -23.09 36.46
CA ALA A 2 50.02 -22.46 35.63
C ALA A 2 48.80 -23.38 35.46
N LEU A 3 47.60 -22.88 35.51
CA LEU A 3 46.48 -23.52 34.85
C LEU A 3 45.58 -22.44 34.21
N SER A 4 45.69 -22.35 32.91
CA SER A 4 44.78 -21.70 32.03
C SER A 4 43.53 -22.56 31.86
N LEU A 5 42.33 -21.98 31.98
CA LEU A 5 41.11 -22.56 31.40
C LEU A 5 40.46 -21.54 30.49
N SER A 6 40.65 -21.73 29.20
CA SER A 6 39.84 -21.22 28.14
C SER A 6 38.50 -21.93 28.18
N GLY A 7 37.45 -21.17 28.36
CA GLY A 7 36.05 -21.62 28.15
C GLY A 7 35.41 -20.79 27.09
N CYS A 8 35.55 -21.16 25.79
CA CYS A 8 34.67 -20.72 24.74
C CYS A 8 33.30 -21.33 24.96
N GLY A 9 32.39 -20.56 25.50
CA GLY A 9 30.97 -20.88 25.49
C GLY A 9 30.39 -20.43 24.15
N ALA A 10 30.13 -21.38 23.28
CA ALA A 10 29.32 -21.14 22.07
C ALA A 10 27.93 -20.66 22.50
N ILE A 11 27.61 -19.44 22.20
CA ILE A 11 26.27 -18.90 22.37
C ILE A 11 25.42 -19.52 21.26
N ASN A 12 24.53 -20.43 21.68
CA ASN A 12 23.53 -21.01 20.78
C ASN A 12 22.60 -19.90 20.23
N GLU A 13 22.68 -19.67 18.94
CA GLU A 13 21.85 -18.72 18.21
C GLU A 13 20.34 -19.08 18.14
N THR A 14 19.90 -20.09 18.83
CA THR A 14 18.52 -20.57 18.83
C THR A 14 17.62 -19.94 19.88
N LEU A 15 18.09 -18.97 20.66
CA LEU A 15 17.27 -18.36 21.73
C LEU A 15 16.93 -16.88 21.46
N LEU A 16 17.19 -16.37 20.24
CA LEU A 16 16.86 -15.00 19.83
C LEU A 16 15.54 -14.90 19.05
N GLY A 17 14.80 -15.98 18.93
CA GLY A 17 13.53 -16.04 18.19
C GLY A 17 12.26 -15.71 18.98
N ALA A 18 12.35 -15.39 20.26
CA ALA A 18 11.14 -15.22 21.07
C ALA A 18 11.18 -13.98 21.99
N GLY A 19 11.50 -12.80 21.42
CA GLY A 19 11.53 -11.65 22.31
C GLY A 19 11.85 -10.30 21.72
N ALA A 20 11.62 -10.07 20.44
CA ALA A 20 11.80 -8.75 19.87
C ALA A 20 10.57 -8.28 19.11
N GLY A 21 9.41 -8.48 19.70
CA GLY A 21 8.22 -7.76 19.28
C GLY A 21 8.16 -6.45 20.03
N THR A 22 8.90 -5.43 19.63
CA THR A 22 8.56 -4.04 19.94
C THR A 22 9.65 -3.10 19.43
N ALA A 23 9.50 -2.63 18.26
CA ALA A 23 9.86 -1.26 17.99
C ALA A 23 8.79 -0.75 17.05
N VAL A 24 7.64 -0.43 17.58
CA VAL A 24 6.70 0.45 16.91
C VAL A 24 7.39 1.79 16.86
N GLY A 25 8.21 1.97 15.85
CA GLY A 25 8.85 3.22 15.52
C GLY A 25 7.81 4.22 15.13
N ALA A 26 7.70 5.21 15.94
CA ALA A 26 7.06 6.47 15.71
C ALA A 26 7.32 6.98 14.29
N GLY A 27 6.28 7.53 13.70
CA GLY A 27 6.40 8.41 12.56
C GLY A 27 6.05 7.74 11.24
N LEU A 28 5.05 8.30 10.60
CA LEU A 28 4.80 8.22 9.17
C LEU A 28 6.06 8.69 8.40
N GLY A 29 7.06 7.85 8.29
CA GLY A 29 8.31 8.29 7.68
C GLY A 29 9.45 7.29 7.67
N ALA A 30 9.24 6.05 8.05
CA ALA A 30 10.29 5.05 7.97
C ALA A 30 10.04 4.11 6.80
N GLY A 31 10.81 4.37 5.74
CA GLY A 31 11.38 3.40 4.83
C GLY A 31 10.51 2.21 4.45
N ILE A 32 9.93 2.34 3.31
CA ILE A 32 9.51 1.29 2.40
C ILE A 32 10.60 0.23 2.30
N GLY A 33 10.52 -0.82 3.15
CA GLY A 33 11.40 -1.97 3.10
C GLY A 33 10.99 -2.90 1.96
N LYS A 34 11.96 -3.32 1.17
CA LYS A 34 11.76 -4.28 0.08
C LYS A 34 11.17 -5.58 0.64
N VAL A 35 9.97 -5.91 0.25
CA VAL A 35 9.48 -7.28 0.36
C VAL A 35 10.18 -8.10 -0.73
N ALA A 36 11.00 -9.05 -0.31
CA ALA A 36 11.65 -9.98 -1.21
C ALA A 36 10.61 -10.93 -1.81
N GLY A 37 10.27 -10.72 -3.06
CA GLY A 37 9.36 -11.57 -3.83
C GLY A 37 9.02 -10.89 -5.14
N ASN A 38 9.86 -11.06 -6.10
CA ASN A 38 9.72 -10.97 -7.56
C ASN A 38 8.41 -10.37 -8.11
N THR A 39 8.14 -9.14 -7.81
CA THR A 39 7.26 -8.23 -8.54
C THR A 39 7.78 -6.83 -8.30
N GLY A 40 8.05 -6.10 -9.36
CA GLY A 40 8.64 -4.78 -9.33
C GLY A 40 7.72 -3.69 -8.77
N ALA A 41 7.23 -3.88 -7.57
CA ALA A 41 6.49 -2.89 -6.82
C ALA A 41 6.94 -2.97 -5.37
N GLY A 42 8.07 -2.34 -5.10
CA GLY A 42 8.64 -2.28 -3.76
C GLY A 42 7.94 -1.25 -2.87
N ALA A 43 6.66 -1.38 -2.63
CA ALA A 43 6.05 -0.63 -1.55
C ALA A 43 6.28 -1.38 -0.24
N ALA A 44 6.97 -0.80 0.68
CA ALA A 44 7.00 -1.27 2.05
C ALA A 44 5.71 -0.82 2.72
N ILE A 45 4.89 -1.73 2.77
CA ILE A 45 3.69 -1.65 3.54
C ILE A 45 4.09 -1.94 4.97
N GLY A 46 3.76 -1.08 5.88
CA GLY A 46 4.11 -1.05 7.28
C GLY A 46 4.39 -2.38 7.99
N ALA A 47 4.98 -2.33 9.16
CA ALA A 47 5.32 -3.55 9.90
C ALA A 47 4.09 -4.41 10.18
N VAL A 48 4.22 -5.71 9.93
CA VAL A 48 3.20 -6.70 10.29
C VAL A 48 3.04 -6.71 11.82
N VAL A 49 1.81 -6.61 12.26
CA VAL A 49 1.46 -6.75 13.68
C VAL A 49 1.27 -8.23 13.98
N GLY A 50 2.05 -8.78 14.90
CA GLY A 50 1.99 -10.21 15.23
C GLY A 50 0.86 -10.58 16.19
N GLY A 51 0.59 -11.89 16.29
CA GLY A 51 -0.31 -12.46 17.28
C GLY A 51 -1.78 -12.12 17.08
N ALA A 52 -2.54 -12.10 18.19
CA ALA A 52 -4.00 -11.86 18.15
C ALA A 52 -4.38 -10.50 17.54
N ALA A 53 -3.58 -9.47 17.79
CA ALA A 53 -3.81 -8.14 17.24
C ALA A 53 -3.74 -8.14 15.70
N GLY A 54 -2.77 -8.85 15.13
CA GLY A 54 -2.65 -9.00 13.68
C GLY A 54 -3.84 -9.71 13.06
N ALA A 55 -4.37 -10.75 13.74
CA ALA A 55 -5.57 -11.45 13.29
C ALA A 55 -6.81 -10.53 13.29
N LEU A 56 -6.96 -9.67 14.30
CA LEU A 56 -8.06 -8.70 14.35
C LEU A 56 -7.97 -7.70 13.19
N ILE A 57 -6.79 -7.15 12.95
CA ILE A 57 -6.54 -6.25 11.80
C ILE A 57 -6.84 -6.97 10.48
N GLY A 58 -6.33 -8.19 10.31
CA GLY A 58 -6.55 -8.98 9.09
C GLY A 58 -8.04 -9.23 8.82
N ASN A 59 -8.81 -9.59 9.83
CA ASN A 59 -10.26 -9.77 9.69
C ASN A 59 -10.97 -8.46 9.29
N ARG A 60 -10.55 -7.33 9.85
CA ARG A 60 -11.09 -6.01 9.51
C ARG A 60 -10.78 -5.64 8.07
N MET A 61 -9.54 -5.85 7.63
CA MET A 61 -9.10 -5.60 6.25
C MET A 61 -9.79 -6.52 5.25
N GLU A 62 -9.95 -7.80 5.56
CA GLU A 62 -10.66 -8.75 4.70
C GLU A 62 -12.13 -8.37 4.50
N LYS A 63 -12.80 -7.88 5.56
CA LYS A 63 -14.16 -7.34 5.45
C LYS A 63 -14.20 -6.13 4.52
N GLN A 64 -13.32 -5.16 4.72
CA GLN A 64 -13.24 -3.96 3.89
C GLN A 64 -12.91 -4.31 2.43
N LYS A 65 -12.01 -5.26 2.18
CA LYS A 65 -11.70 -5.78 0.84
C LYS A 65 -12.95 -6.29 0.14
N LYS A 66 -13.74 -7.15 0.79
CA LYS A 66 -14.98 -7.69 0.22
C LYS A 66 -16.00 -6.61 -0.13
N GLU A 67 -16.10 -5.57 0.70
CA GLU A 67 -16.95 -4.42 0.40
C GLU A 67 -16.45 -3.66 -0.84
N LEU A 68 -15.13 -3.47 -0.97
CA LEU A 68 -14.52 -2.82 -2.13
C LEU A 68 -14.70 -3.63 -3.42
N GLU A 69 -14.53 -4.95 -3.37
CA GLU A 69 -14.76 -5.84 -4.53
C GLU A 69 -16.20 -5.78 -5.06
N GLN A 70 -17.18 -5.53 -4.18
CA GLN A 70 -18.59 -5.39 -4.57
C GLN A 70 -18.94 -4.00 -5.11
N GLN A 71 -18.20 -2.98 -4.73
CA GLN A 71 -18.51 -1.58 -5.03
C GLN A 71 -17.75 -1.03 -6.23
N LEU A 72 -16.54 -1.54 -6.46
CA LEU A 72 -15.67 -1.07 -7.53
C LEU A 72 -15.96 -1.79 -8.85
N PRO A 73 -15.71 -1.12 -10.00
CA PRO A 73 -15.98 -1.68 -11.31
C PRO A 73 -15.11 -2.89 -11.63
N GLU A 74 -15.61 -3.75 -12.53
CA GLU A 74 -14.81 -4.80 -13.13
C GLU A 74 -13.53 -4.24 -13.76
N GLY A 75 -12.41 -4.92 -13.51
CA GLY A 75 -11.07 -4.47 -13.93
C GLY A 75 -10.29 -3.70 -12.86
N THR A 76 -10.92 -3.34 -11.73
CA THR A 76 -10.19 -2.89 -10.54
C THR A 76 -9.74 -4.15 -9.75
N GLN A 77 -8.44 -4.26 -9.52
CA GLN A 77 -7.90 -5.37 -8.73
C GLN A 77 -7.87 -4.95 -7.25
N VAL A 78 -8.41 -5.79 -6.39
CA VAL A 78 -8.41 -5.59 -4.93
C VAL A 78 -7.82 -6.84 -4.29
N GLU A 79 -6.69 -6.70 -3.64
CA GLU A 79 -5.97 -7.81 -3.01
C GLU A 79 -5.52 -7.47 -1.60
N THR A 80 -5.47 -8.47 -0.72
CA THR A 80 -4.82 -8.30 0.56
C THR A 80 -3.32 -8.51 0.42
N VAL A 81 -2.55 -7.70 1.09
CA VAL A 81 -1.10 -7.76 1.15
C VAL A 81 -0.65 -7.71 2.61
N ASN A 82 0.64 -7.88 2.86
CA ASN A 82 1.19 -7.77 4.20
C ASN A 82 0.51 -8.72 5.21
N GLU A 83 0.48 -10.03 4.87
CA GLU A 83 -0.17 -11.08 5.67
C GLU A 83 -1.67 -10.79 5.94
N GLY A 84 -2.35 -10.13 5.00
CA GLY A 84 -3.77 -9.79 5.13
C GLY A 84 -4.06 -8.52 5.92
N GLN A 85 -3.03 -7.81 6.41
CA GLN A 85 -3.19 -6.62 7.25
C GLN A 85 -3.25 -5.32 6.46
N ALA A 86 -3.17 -5.37 5.14
CA ALA A 86 -3.34 -4.22 4.27
C ALA A 86 -4.06 -4.63 2.98
N ILE A 87 -4.65 -3.65 2.30
CA ILE A 87 -5.35 -3.85 1.03
C ILE A 87 -4.61 -3.03 -0.03
N LYS A 88 -4.37 -3.65 -1.18
CA LYS A 88 -3.89 -2.98 -2.38
C LYS A 88 -5.02 -2.93 -3.40
N VAL A 89 -5.34 -1.73 -3.85
CA VAL A 89 -6.32 -1.48 -4.91
C VAL A 89 -5.58 -0.95 -6.13
N VAL A 90 -5.74 -1.60 -7.28
CA VAL A 90 -5.07 -1.21 -8.53
C VAL A 90 -6.11 -0.72 -9.53
N PHE A 91 -6.00 0.54 -9.91
CA PHE A 91 -6.80 1.16 -10.95
C PHE A 91 -5.98 1.26 -12.23
N ASP A 92 -6.50 0.74 -13.35
CA ASP A 92 -5.93 1.00 -14.67
C ASP A 92 -6.02 2.51 -14.97
N SER A 93 -4.90 3.13 -15.36
CA SER A 93 -4.90 4.56 -15.68
C SER A 93 -5.81 4.91 -16.88
N GLY A 94 -6.05 3.96 -17.79
CA GLY A 94 -6.98 4.15 -18.90
C GLY A 94 -8.43 4.25 -18.45
N LEU A 95 -8.78 3.67 -17.29
CA LEU A 95 -10.09 3.84 -16.68
C LEU A 95 -10.19 5.20 -15.95
N LEU A 96 -9.10 5.64 -15.32
CA LEU A 96 -9.09 6.87 -14.52
C LEU A 96 -8.95 8.15 -15.37
N PHE A 97 -8.06 8.13 -16.36
CA PHE A 97 -7.62 9.33 -17.07
C PHE A 97 -7.71 9.18 -18.59
N ASN A 98 -7.86 10.29 -19.28
CA ASN A 98 -7.62 10.33 -20.72
C ASN A 98 -6.12 10.12 -21.03
N THR A 99 -5.82 9.74 -22.27
CA THR A 99 -4.43 9.51 -22.73
C THR A 99 -3.54 10.72 -22.43
N SER A 100 -2.36 10.46 -21.89
CA SER A 100 -1.36 11.47 -21.50
C SER A 100 -1.87 12.58 -20.57
N SER A 101 -2.97 12.32 -19.85
CA SER A 101 -3.60 13.26 -18.92
C SER A 101 -3.56 12.75 -17.48
N SER A 102 -3.65 13.67 -16.55
CA SER A 102 -3.92 13.45 -15.14
C SER A 102 -5.30 13.94 -14.71
N THR A 103 -6.13 14.39 -15.67
CA THR A 103 -7.51 14.82 -15.40
C THR A 103 -8.41 13.59 -15.33
N LEU A 104 -9.12 13.43 -14.21
CA LEU A 104 -10.07 12.35 -14.01
C LEU A 104 -11.26 12.43 -14.97
N SER A 105 -11.61 11.32 -15.60
CA SER A 105 -12.79 11.19 -16.44
C SER A 105 -14.08 11.27 -15.63
N SER A 106 -15.22 11.49 -16.28
CA SER A 106 -16.52 11.53 -15.60
C SER A 106 -16.90 10.16 -15.00
N SER A 107 -16.58 9.06 -15.71
CA SER A 107 -16.82 7.70 -15.22
C SER A 107 -15.98 7.40 -13.98
N SER A 108 -14.67 7.68 -14.03
CA SER A 108 -13.77 7.43 -12.90
C SER A 108 -14.15 8.20 -11.63
N ARG A 109 -14.73 9.40 -11.78
CA ARG A 109 -15.23 10.16 -10.62
C ARG A 109 -16.37 9.44 -9.89
N ASN A 110 -17.22 8.69 -10.59
CA ASN A 110 -18.27 7.89 -9.96
C ASN A 110 -17.68 6.71 -9.19
N ASP A 111 -16.69 6.04 -9.76
CA ASP A 111 -16.04 4.91 -9.12
C ASP A 111 -15.20 5.34 -7.91
N LEU A 112 -14.44 6.42 -8.06
CA LEU A 112 -13.69 7.02 -6.95
C LEU A 112 -14.61 7.58 -5.84
N ARG A 113 -15.86 7.98 -6.15
CA ARG A 113 -16.83 8.38 -5.12
C ARG A 113 -17.24 7.17 -4.27
N LYS A 114 -17.56 6.02 -4.89
CA LYS A 114 -17.85 4.78 -4.15
C LYS A 114 -16.64 4.34 -3.31
N PHE A 115 -15.43 4.48 -3.86
CA PHE A 115 -14.21 4.23 -3.12
C PHE A 115 -14.06 5.16 -1.92
N ALA A 116 -14.30 6.47 -2.08
CA ALA A 116 -14.27 7.44 -1.00
C ALA A 116 -15.33 7.13 0.09
N ASP A 117 -16.53 6.70 -0.30
CA ASP A 117 -17.58 6.31 0.66
C ASP A 117 -17.13 5.13 1.53
N ASN A 118 -16.45 4.14 0.95
CA ASN A 118 -15.86 3.04 1.70
C ASN A 118 -14.76 3.52 2.66
N LEU A 119 -13.87 4.39 2.19
CA LEU A 119 -12.79 4.96 2.99
C LEU A 119 -13.29 5.84 4.16
N ASN A 120 -14.40 6.53 3.97
CA ASN A 120 -15.03 7.33 5.02
C ASN A 120 -15.74 6.45 6.08
N LYS A 121 -16.27 5.29 5.69
CA LYS A 121 -16.80 4.29 6.63
C LYS A 121 -15.71 3.60 7.45
N ASN A 122 -14.50 3.48 6.88
CA ASN A 122 -13.34 2.83 7.48
C ASN A 122 -12.26 3.90 7.75
N ASP A 123 -12.58 4.87 8.63
CA ASP A 123 -11.75 6.06 8.89
C ASP A 123 -10.51 5.77 9.75
N ASP A 124 -10.42 4.58 10.28
CA ASP A 124 -9.31 4.03 11.06
C ASP A 124 -8.15 3.49 10.18
N THR A 125 -8.13 3.81 8.89
CA THR A 125 -7.07 3.47 7.93
C THR A 125 -6.32 4.69 7.41
N VAL A 126 -5.12 4.48 6.89
CA VAL A 126 -4.31 5.47 6.17
C VAL A 126 -4.03 4.98 4.75
N LEU A 127 -3.74 5.89 3.85
CA LEU A 127 -3.63 5.60 2.42
C LEU A 127 -2.28 6.04 1.87
N GLU A 128 -1.73 5.21 0.98
CA GLU A 128 -0.61 5.57 0.13
C GLU A 128 -1.03 5.39 -1.34
N ILE A 129 -0.96 6.46 -2.11
CA ILE A 129 -1.45 6.53 -3.49
C ILE A 129 -0.23 6.66 -4.40
N ILE A 130 0.01 5.67 -5.26
CA ILE A 130 1.21 5.60 -6.10
C ILE A 130 0.80 5.58 -7.57
N GLY A 131 1.31 6.55 -8.34
CA GLY A 131 1.10 6.61 -9.77
C GLY A 131 2.27 5.97 -10.54
N HIS A 132 1.94 5.27 -11.62
CA HIS A 132 2.90 4.65 -12.52
C HIS A 132 2.58 4.96 -13.99
N THR A 133 3.61 4.90 -14.83
CA THR A 133 3.51 4.97 -16.30
C THR A 133 4.09 3.73 -16.94
N ASP A 134 3.88 3.56 -18.23
CA ASP A 134 4.69 2.66 -19.04
C ASP A 134 6.02 3.33 -19.44
N SER A 135 6.90 2.61 -20.14
CA SER A 135 8.19 3.11 -20.59
C SER A 135 8.13 4.02 -21.84
N SER A 136 6.93 4.41 -22.27
CA SER A 136 6.81 5.32 -23.42
C SER A 136 7.19 6.75 -22.99
N GLY A 137 8.08 7.38 -23.77
CA GLY A 137 8.64 8.68 -23.41
C GLY A 137 9.95 8.57 -22.61
N ASN A 138 10.12 9.48 -21.66
CA ASN A 138 11.30 9.55 -20.81
C ASN A 138 10.92 10.00 -19.39
N ASP A 139 11.84 9.91 -18.44
CA ASP A 139 11.60 10.21 -17.03
C ASP A 139 11.15 11.66 -16.79
N ARG A 140 11.67 12.61 -17.59
CA ARG A 140 11.25 14.03 -17.52
C ARG A 140 9.74 14.21 -17.77
N ILE A 141 9.11 13.29 -18.50
CA ILE A 141 7.67 13.27 -18.77
C ILE A 141 6.97 12.33 -17.81
N ASN A 142 7.51 11.14 -17.59
CA ASN A 142 6.84 10.07 -16.84
C ASN A 142 6.78 10.34 -15.34
N ASP A 143 7.84 10.89 -14.74
CA ASP A 143 7.87 11.17 -13.31
C ASP A 143 6.81 12.21 -12.91
N PRO A 144 6.74 13.40 -13.54
CA PRO A 144 5.69 14.37 -13.19
C PRO A 144 4.29 13.88 -13.59
N LEU A 145 4.12 13.09 -14.67
CA LEU A 145 2.82 12.57 -15.06
C LEU A 145 2.28 11.58 -14.01
N SER A 146 3.12 10.66 -13.54
CA SER A 146 2.74 9.69 -12.51
C SER A 146 2.40 10.38 -11.19
N LEU A 147 3.19 11.36 -10.76
CA LEU A 147 2.94 12.16 -9.56
C LEU A 147 1.62 12.94 -9.67
N ASN A 148 1.38 13.60 -10.80
CA ASN A 148 0.15 14.36 -11.02
C ASN A 148 -1.09 13.46 -11.04
N ARG A 149 -0.98 12.23 -11.53
CA ARG A 149 -2.06 11.24 -11.49
C ARG A 149 -2.41 10.81 -10.06
N ALA A 150 -1.39 10.47 -9.26
CA ALA A 150 -1.58 10.15 -7.85
C ALA A 150 -2.19 11.35 -7.09
N LYS A 151 -1.68 12.56 -7.36
CA LYS A 151 -2.22 13.81 -6.79
C LYS A 151 -3.69 14.02 -7.16
N SER A 152 -4.08 13.80 -8.41
CA SER A 152 -5.48 13.98 -8.85
C SER A 152 -6.43 13.02 -8.16
N VAL A 153 -6.02 11.77 -7.92
CA VAL A 153 -6.80 10.81 -7.12
C VAL A 153 -6.91 11.31 -5.68
N ARG A 154 -5.80 11.70 -5.05
CA ARG A 154 -5.80 12.22 -3.67
C ARG A 154 -6.70 13.45 -3.52
N ASP A 155 -6.57 14.43 -4.41
CA ASP A 155 -7.36 15.66 -4.36
C ASP A 155 -8.86 15.38 -4.54
N PHE A 156 -9.20 14.41 -5.38
CA PHE A 156 -10.58 13.99 -5.55
C PHE A 156 -11.13 13.33 -4.27
N LEU A 157 -10.39 12.39 -3.67
CA LEU A 157 -10.79 11.72 -2.43
C LEU A 157 -10.95 12.74 -1.28
N GLU A 158 -10.04 13.72 -1.18
CA GLU A 158 -10.15 14.83 -0.22
C GLU A 158 -11.43 15.63 -0.43
N GLY A 159 -11.75 15.96 -1.69
CA GLY A 159 -13.00 16.61 -2.06
C GLY A 159 -14.27 15.79 -1.77
N GLN A 160 -14.15 14.47 -1.58
CA GLN A 160 -15.22 13.58 -1.14
C GLN A 160 -15.21 13.33 0.38
N GLY A 161 -14.43 14.08 1.16
CA GLY A 161 -14.42 14.03 2.62
C GLY A 161 -13.39 13.09 3.25
N VAL A 162 -12.53 12.44 2.47
CA VAL A 162 -11.43 11.67 3.05
C VAL A 162 -10.37 12.63 3.58
N ALA A 163 -10.07 12.54 4.88
CA ALA A 163 -9.16 13.48 5.54
C ALA A 163 -7.75 13.43 4.91
N SER A 164 -7.22 14.60 4.52
CA SER A 164 -5.91 14.71 3.83
C SER A 164 -4.75 14.16 4.66
N VAL A 165 -4.84 14.26 5.99
CA VAL A 165 -3.81 13.71 6.90
C VAL A 165 -3.67 12.19 6.82
N ARG A 166 -4.69 11.50 6.31
CA ARG A 166 -4.70 10.05 6.10
C ARG A 166 -4.03 9.65 4.78
N MET A 167 -3.76 10.58 3.89
CA MET A 167 -3.36 10.30 2.51
C MET A 167 -1.97 10.81 2.19
N LYS A 168 -1.11 9.92 1.71
CA LYS A 168 0.14 10.25 1.02
C LYS A 168 0.01 9.93 -0.46
N TYR A 169 0.79 10.61 -1.29
CA TYR A 169 0.84 10.33 -2.72
C TYR A 169 2.25 10.44 -3.26
N GLU A 170 2.55 9.61 -4.25
CA GLU A 170 3.87 9.51 -4.88
C GLU A 170 3.74 9.17 -6.37
N GLY A 171 4.73 9.61 -7.17
CA GLY A 171 4.90 9.20 -8.56
C GLY A 171 6.16 8.33 -8.70
N ARG A 172 6.02 7.19 -9.35
CA ARG A 172 7.12 6.24 -9.61
C ARG A 172 7.50 6.19 -11.09
N GLY A 173 6.95 7.06 -11.93
CA GLY A 173 7.25 7.06 -13.36
C GLY A 173 7.11 5.68 -13.98
N SER A 174 8.07 5.29 -14.80
CA SER A 174 8.18 3.97 -15.43
C SER A 174 9.14 3.01 -14.73
N HIS A 175 9.58 3.35 -13.51
CA HIS A 175 10.68 2.66 -12.83
C HIS A 175 10.28 1.32 -12.18
N GLU A 176 8.98 1.10 -11.96
CA GLU A 176 8.45 -0.10 -11.32
C GLU A 176 7.40 -0.80 -12.20
N PRO A 177 7.81 -1.42 -13.31
CA PRO A 177 6.89 -2.13 -14.19
C PRO A 177 6.40 -3.43 -13.54
N VAL A 178 5.11 -3.74 -13.70
CA VAL A 178 4.50 -5.01 -13.27
C VAL A 178 4.35 -6.01 -14.42
N ASP A 179 4.53 -5.55 -15.66
CA ASP A 179 4.49 -6.37 -16.87
C ASP A 179 5.50 -5.85 -17.89
N THR A 180 5.73 -6.60 -18.97
CA THR A 180 6.64 -6.19 -20.03
C THR A 180 6.19 -4.91 -20.72
N ASN A 181 7.15 -4.02 -20.97
CA ASN A 181 6.90 -2.83 -21.79
C ASN A 181 7.03 -3.09 -23.31
N ALA A 182 7.27 -4.33 -23.73
CA ALA A 182 7.38 -4.69 -25.14
C ALA A 182 6.02 -4.83 -25.82
N THR A 183 4.95 -5.09 -25.09
CA THR A 183 3.60 -5.28 -25.63
C THR A 183 2.66 -4.15 -25.25
N ALA A 184 1.64 -3.90 -26.05
CA ALA A 184 0.60 -2.92 -25.75
C ALA A 184 -0.16 -3.27 -24.45
N GLU A 185 -0.41 -4.56 -24.22
CA GLU A 185 -1.09 -5.04 -23.03
C GLU A 185 -0.23 -4.83 -21.77
N GLY A 186 1.04 -5.22 -21.81
CA GLY A 186 1.94 -5.00 -20.68
C GLY A 186 2.11 -3.52 -20.35
N LYS A 187 2.25 -2.66 -21.37
CA LYS A 187 2.23 -1.20 -21.17
C LYS A 187 0.93 -0.73 -20.51
N ARG A 188 -0.23 -1.28 -20.88
CA ARG A 188 -1.51 -0.94 -20.27
C ARG A 188 -1.50 -1.27 -18.77
N LYS A 189 -1.02 -2.46 -18.39
CA LYS A 189 -0.91 -2.85 -16.97
C LYS A 189 0.09 -1.98 -16.19
N ASN A 190 1.15 -1.51 -16.84
CA ASN A 190 2.14 -0.61 -16.23
C ASN A 190 1.56 0.78 -15.97
N ARG A 191 0.66 1.27 -16.83
CA ARG A 191 -0.07 2.53 -16.61
C ARG A 191 -1.18 2.34 -15.58
N ARG A 192 -0.89 2.52 -14.30
CA ARG A 192 -1.80 2.28 -13.20
C ARG A 192 -1.65 3.29 -12.05
N VAL A 193 -2.64 3.32 -11.20
CA VAL A 193 -2.53 3.94 -9.87
C VAL A 193 -2.81 2.85 -8.84
N GLU A 194 -1.88 2.66 -7.94
CA GLU A 194 -1.99 1.77 -6.79
C GLU A 194 -2.39 2.58 -5.56
N VAL A 195 -3.37 2.09 -4.81
CA VAL A 195 -3.76 2.66 -3.53
C VAL A 195 -3.62 1.58 -2.47
N PHE A 196 -2.69 1.78 -1.56
CA PHE A 196 -2.53 0.93 -0.39
C PHE A 196 -3.36 1.49 0.76
N ILE A 197 -4.21 0.65 1.34
CA ILE A 197 -5.00 0.94 2.52
C ILE A 197 -4.34 0.20 3.68
N LEU A 198 -3.87 0.95 4.65
CA LEU A 198 -3.04 0.47 5.75
C LEU A 198 -3.76 0.73 7.09
N PRO A 199 -3.55 -0.10 8.12
CA PRO A 199 -4.07 0.20 9.44
C PRO A 199 -3.44 1.49 9.99
N SER A 200 -4.26 2.37 10.55
CA SER A 200 -3.76 3.54 11.27
C SER A 200 -3.13 3.12 12.60
N GLN A 201 -2.36 4.02 13.20
CA GLN A 201 -1.83 3.79 14.55
C GLN A 201 -2.93 3.52 15.57
N LYS A 202 -4.07 4.22 15.44
CA LYS A 202 -5.26 4.00 16.28
C LYS A 202 -5.79 2.57 16.15
N MET A 203 -5.97 2.08 14.91
CA MET A 203 -6.41 0.70 14.67
C MET A 203 -5.45 -0.32 15.29
N ILE A 204 -4.15 -0.09 15.17
CA ILE A 204 -3.12 -0.98 15.75
C ILE A 204 -3.21 -0.99 17.28
N GLU A 205 -3.39 0.16 17.91
CA GLU A 205 -3.52 0.27 19.36
C GLU A 205 -4.80 -0.40 19.88
N GLU A 206 -5.93 -0.20 19.20
CA GLU A 206 -7.19 -0.85 19.52
C GLU A 206 -7.12 -2.38 19.36
N ALA A 207 -6.44 -2.86 18.31
CA ALA A 207 -6.21 -4.28 18.10
C ALA A 207 -5.35 -4.90 19.23
N LYS A 208 -4.29 -4.20 19.62
CA LYS A 208 -3.43 -4.63 20.75
C LYS A 208 -4.16 -4.64 22.08
N ALA A 209 -5.09 -3.71 22.27
CA ALA A 209 -5.94 -3.65 23.47
C ALA A 209 -7.12 -4.63 23.43
N GLY A 210 -7.34 -5.33 22.30
CA GLY A 210 -8.50 -6.22 22.11
C GLY A 210 -9.83 -5.50 22.01
N THR A 211 -9.84 -4.21 21.70
CA THR A 211 -11.02 -3.34 21.60
C THR A 211 -11.44 -3.03 20.18
N LEU A 212 -10.66 -3.45 19.18
CA LEU A 212 -10.99 -3.30 17.76
C LEU A 212 -12.27 -4.10 17.44
N LYS A 213 -13.27 -3.43 16.83
CA LYS A 213 -14.59 -3.99 16.50
C LYS A 213 -14.74 -4.26 15.00
#